data_b2cf67350d275c3b2562fdedd53935fe
#
_entry.id   b2cf67350d275c3b2562fdedd53935fe
#
_cell.length_a   1.000
_cell.length_b   1.000
_cell.length_c   1.000
_cell.angle_alpha   90.00
_cell.angle_beta   90.00
_cell.angle_gamma   90.00
#
_symmetry.space_group_name_H-M   'P 1'
#
loop_
_entity.id
_entity.type
_entity.pdbx_description
1 polymer ?
#
loop_
_entity_poly.entity_id
_entity_poly.type
_entity_poly.pdbx_seq_one_letter_code
_entity_poly.pdbx_strand_id
1 'polypeptide(L)'
;QQPGTSTPEVHPKLTTYKCTKSGGCVAQDTSVVLDWNYRWMHDANYNSCTVNGGVNTTLCPDEATCGKNCFIEGVDYAASGVTTSGSSLTMNQYMPSSSGGYSSVSPRLYLLDSDGEYVMLKLNGQELSFDVDLSALPCGENGSLYLSQMDENGGANQYNTAGANYGSGYCDAQCPVQTWRNGTLNTSHQGFCCNEMDILEGNSRANALTPHSCTATACDSAGCGFNPYGSGYKSYYGPGDTVDTSKTFTIITQFNTDNGSPSGNLVGITRKYQQNGVDIPSAQPGGDTISSCPSASAYGGLATMGKALSSGMVLVFSIWNDNSQYMNWLDSGNAGPCSSTEGNPSNILANNPNTHVVFSNIRWGDIGSTTNSTAPPPPPASSTTFSTTRRSSTTSSSPSCTQTHWGQCGGIGYSGCKTCTSGTTCQYSNDYYSQCL
;
A
#
# COMPACT_ATOMS: atom_id res chain seq x y z
N GLN A 1 -10.78 17.65 13.17
CA GLN A 1 -9.42 17.37 12.69
C GLN A 1 -9.17 18.13 11.41
N GLN A 2 -8.17 18.98 11.40
CA GLN A 2 -7.81 19.86 10.29
C GLN A 2 -6.39 19.54 9.83
N PRO A 3 -6.02 19.79 8.55
CA PRO A 3 -4.64 19.78 8.11
C PRO A 3 -3.77 20.68 8.95
N GLY A 4 -2.64 20.13 9.44
CA GLY A 4 -1.59 20.89 10.13
C GLY A 4 -0.73 21.69 9.16
N THR A 5 0.18 22.51 9.71
CA THR A 5 1.06 23.38 8.92
C THR A 5 2.54 23.20 9.28
N SER A 6 2.85 22.36 10.26
CA SER A 6 4.24 22.11 10.70
C SER A 6 5.00 21.24 9.69
N THR A 7 4.32 20.24 9.12
CA THR A 7 4.89 19.37 8.09
C THR A 7 3.97 19.36 6.88
N PRO A 8 4.44 19.77 5.68
CA PRO A 8 3.63 19.70 4.46
C PRO A 8 3.28 18.27 4.10
N GLU A 9 2.07 18.05 3.59
CA GLU A 9 1.68 16.79 2.99
C GLU A 9 2.02 16.78 1.50
N VAL A 10 2.81 15.80 1.05
CA VAL A 10 3.18 15.61 -0.36
C VAL A 10 3.06 14.14 -0.69
N HIS A 11 1.99 13.74 -1.36
CA HIS A 11 1.73 12.36 -1.71
C HIS A 11 2.72 11.81 -2.76
N PRO A 12 3.43 10.70 -2.49
CA PRO A 12 4.27 10.04 -3.49
C PRO A 12 3.42 9.54 -4.66
N LYS A 13 3.78 9.92 -5.87
CA LYS A 13 3.10 9.46 -7.08
C LYS A 13 3.38 7.98 -7.34
N LEU A 14 2.33 7.22 -7.62
CA LEU A 14 2.39 5.81 -7.98
C LEU A 14 1.49 5.58 -9.19
N THR A 15 2.07 5.36 -10.35
CA THR A 15 1.29 5.09 -11.57
C THR A 15 0.65 3.71 -11.49
N THR A 16 -0.66 3.66 -11.66
CA THR A 16 -1.45 2.42 -11.74
C THR A 16 -2.16 2.36 -13.10
N TYR A 17 -2.83 1.25 -13.43
CA TYR A 17 -3.39 1.07 -14.76
C TYR A 17 -4.80 0.49 -14.71
N LYS A 18 -5.72 1.12 -15.45
CA LYS A 18 -7.05 0.57 -15.71
C LYS A 18 -7.06 -0.11 -17.07
N CYS A 19 -7.48 -1.37 -17.12
CA CYS A 19 -7.36 -2.22 -18.30
C CYS A 19 -8.74 -2.66 -18.83
N THR A 20 -8.87 -2.70 -20.15
CA THR A 20 -10.04 -3.27 -20.82
C THR A 20 -9.60 -4.20 -21.95
N LYS A 21 -10.45 -5.17 -22.30
CA LYS A 21 -10.17 -6.11 -23.40
C LYS A 21 -9.97 -5.43 -24.74
N SER A 22 -10.67 -4.32 -24.98
CA SER A 22 -10.65 -3.60 -26.26
C SER A 22 -9.66 -2.47 -26.31
N GLY A 23 -9.33 -1.85 -25.15
CA GLY A 23 -8.51 -0.62 -25.08
C GLY A 23 -7.12 -0.82 -24.47
N GLY A 24 -6.81 -2.04 -24.00
CA GLY A 24 -5.56 -2.27 -23.26
C GLY A 24 -5.55 -1.57 -21.91
N CYS A 25 -4.37 -1.33 -21.37
CA CYS A 25 -4.17 -0.69 -20.08
C CYS A 25 -3.83 0.79 -20.22
N VAL A 26 -4.59 1.64 -19.54
CA VAL A 26 -4.42 3.09 -19.53
C VAL A 26 -3.89 3.51 -18.16
N ALA A 27 -2.80 4.28 -18.16
CA ALA A 27 -2.20 4.82 -16.95
C ALA A 27 -3.18 5.76 -16.22
N GLN A 28 -3.23 5.64 -14.92
CA GLN A 28 -4.01 6.47 -14.01
C GLN A 28 -3.06 7.38 -13.22
N ASP A 29 -3.44 8.65 -13.03
CA ASP A 29 -2.71 9.59 -12.17
C ASP A 29 -3.09 9.34 -10.71
N THR A 30 -2.38 8.43 -10.08
CA THR A 30 -2.60 8.01 -8.69
C THR A 30 -1.38 8.30 -7.82
N SER A 31 -1.60 8.34 -6.52
CA SER A 31 -0.58 8.51 -5.50
C SER A 31 -0.91 7.63 -4.28
N VAL A 32 -0.02 7.60 -3.29
CA VAL A 32 -0.28 6.91 -2.04
C VAL A 32 -0.32 7.90 -0.88
N VAL A 33 -1.17 7.61 0.11
CA VAL A 33 -1.28 8.36 1.36
C VAL A 33 -1.03 7.44 2.55
N LEU A 34 -0.22 7.90 3.51
CA LEU A 34 0.03 7.17 4.75
C LEU A 34 -1.18 7.30 5.67
N ASP A 35 -1.55 6.19 6.31
CA ASP A 35 -2.64 6.13 7.30
C ASP A 35 -2.45 7.15 8.43
N TRP A 36 -3.55 7.71 8.92
CA TRP A 36 -3.55 8.74 9.95
C TRP A 36 -2.90 8.29 11.26
N ASN A 37 -2.94 7.02 11.62
CA ASN A 37 -2.32 6.46 12.82
C ASN A 37 -0.79 6.64 12.87
N TYR A 38 -0.17 6.83 11.73
CA TYR A 38 1.29 7.05 11.60
C TYR A 38 1.65 8.54 11.59
N ARG A 39 0.66 9.41 11.83
CA ARG A 39 0.82 10.86 11.75
C ARG A 39 0.74 11.49 13.13
N TRP A 40 1.42 12.61 13.27
CA TRP A 40 1.28 13.42 14.46
C TRP A 40 -0.02 14.20 14.44
N MET A 41 -0.89 13.95 15.42
CA MET A 41 -2.13 14.69 15.64
C MET A 41 -2.08 15.39 16.98
N HIS A 42 -2.18 16.73 16.99
CA HIS A 42 -1.93 17.55 18.16
C HIS A 42 -2.84 18.79 18.21
N ASP A 43 -2.94 19.40 19.40
CA ASP A 43 -3.55 20.73 19.59
C ASP A 43 -2.55 21.87 19.32
N ALA A 44 -3.00 23.12 19.46
CA ALA A 44 -2.15 24.30 19.28
C ALA A 44 -0.98 24.40 20.29
N ASN A 45 -1.00 23.62 21.36
CA ASN A 45 0.05 23.55 22.38
C ASN A 45 0.90 22.28 22.23
N TYR A 46 0.76 21.55 21.10
CA TYR A 46 1.48 20.31 20.80
C TYR A 46 1.14 19.12 21.73
N ASN A 47 0.01 19.16 22.43
CA ASN A 47 -0.48 17.99 23.15
C ASN A 47 -1.13 17.00 22.19
N SER A 48 -0.92 15.69 22.41
CA SER A 48 -1.51 14.67 21.53
C SER A 48 -3.05 14.64 21.63
N CYS A 49 -3.69 14.75 20.49
CA CYS A 49 -5.14 14.56 20.35
C CYS A 49 -5.56 13.08 20.36
N THR A 50 -4.59 12.15 20.43
CA THR A 50 -4.84 10.70 20.47
C THR A 50 -4.27 10.08 21.73
N VAL A 51 -4.95 9.04 22.23
CA VAL A 51 -4.52 8.20 23.36
C VAL A 51 -4.83 6.75 23.01
N ASN A 52 -3.84 5.86 23.06
CA ASN A 52 -4.01 4.42 22.81
C ASN A 52 -4.75 4.10 21.49
N GLY A 53 -4.42 4.81 20.40
CA GLY A 53 -5.05 4.60 19.09
C GLY A 53 -6.46 5.21 18.95
N GLY A 54 -7.01 5.80 20.00
CA GLY A 54 -8.31 6.47 19.99
C GLY A 54 -8.20 7.98 20.26
N VAL A 55 -9.35 8.65 20.31
CA VAL A 55 -9.41 10.07 20.58
C VAL A 55 -9.09 10.40 22.04
N ASN A 56 -8.33 11.47 22.26
CA ASN A 56 -8.16 12.07 23.59
C ASN A 56 -9.41 12.90 23.94
N THR A 57 -10.33 12.35 24.70
CA THR A 57 -11.62 13.00 25.03
C THR A 57 -11.49 14.27 25.88
N THR A 58 -10.32 14.52 26.49
CA THR A 58 -10.03 15.80 27.17
C THR A 58 -9.86 16.94 26.17
N LEU A 59 -9.20 16.69 25.03
CA LEU A 59 -8.98 17.66 23.97
C LEU A 59 -10.09 17.63 22.92
N CYS A 60 -10.72 16.48 22.76
CA CYS A 60 -11.74 16.16 21.76
C CYS A 60 -13.01 15.59 22.44
N PRO A 61 -13.75 16.38 23.25
CA PRO A 61 -14.96 15.90 23.91
C PRO A 61 -16.15 15.75 22.94
N ASP A 62 -16.14 16.47 21.84
CA ASP A 62 -17.15 16.46 20.79
C ASP A 62 -16.54 16.82 19.43
N GLU A 63 -17.29 16.61 18.33
CA GLU A 63 -16.82 16.80 16.95
C GLU A 63 -16.39 18.24 16.66
N ALA A 64 -17.16 19.22 17.11
CA ALA A 64 -16.89 20.63 16.83
C ALA A 64 -15.61 21.10 17.55
N THR A 65 -15.44 20.68 18.80
CA THR A 65 -14.24 20.98 19.60
C THR A 65 -13.02 20.28 19.02
N CYS A 66 -13.14 19.00 18.68
CA CYS A 66 -12.06 18.23 18.06
C CYS A 66 -11.67 18.80 16.69
N GLY A 67 -12.65 19.07 15.85
CA GLY A 67 -12.43 19.65 14.51
C GLY A 67 -11.72 20.99 14.55
N LYS A 68 -11.98 21.80 15.59
CA LYS A 68 -11.34 23.10 15.79
C LYS A 68 -9.95 23.03 16.41
N ASN A 69 -9.77 22.12 17.38
CA ASN A 69 -8.58 22.11 18.24
C ASN A 69 -7.46 21.18 17.75
N CYS A 70 -7.77 20.19 16.93
CA CYS A 70 -6.80 19.16 16.56
C CYS A 70 -6.37 19.29 15.09
N PHE A 71 -5.06 19.28 14.92
CA PHE A 71 -4.38 19.34 13.63
C PHE A 71 -3.69 18.00 13.36
N ILE A 72 -3.77 17.52 12.12
CA ILE A 72 -3.04 16.34 11.65
C ILE A 72 -1.94 16.79 10.69
N GLU A 73 -0.72 16.40 10.93
CA GLU A 73 0.42 16.83 10.15
C GLU A 73 0.67 15.94 8.93
N GLY A 74 1.32 16.50 7.92
CA GLY A 74 1.95 15.77 6.85
C GLY A 74 3.10 14.89 7.36
N VAL A 75 3.69 14.09 6.47
CA VAL A 75 4.77 13.16 6.84
C VAL A 75 5.91 13.19 5.83
N ASP A 76 7.11 12.88 6.30
CA ASP A 76 8.23 12.48 5.46
C ASP A 76 8.06 10.99 5.11
N TYR A 77 7.61 10.72 3.89
CA TYR A 77 7.36 9.35 3.41
C TYR A 77 8.64 8.51 3.38
N ALA A 78 9.77 9.09 2.99
CA ALA A 78 11.04 8.37 2.95
C ALA A 78 11.49 7.97 4.36
N ALA A 79 11.37 8.87 5.35
CA ALA A 79 11.64 8.56 6.75
C ALA A 79 10.65 7.55 7.33
N SER A 80 9.43 7.49 6.79
CA SER A 80 8.39 6.50 7.13
C SER A 80 8.56 5.15 6.41
N GLY A 81 9.68 4.96 5.68
CA GLY A 81 9.98 3.73 4.97
C GLY A 81 9.25 3.56 3.63
N VAL A 82 8.73 4.63 3.05
CA VAL A 82 7.92 4.60 1.83
C VAL A 82 8.62 5.37 0.71
N THR A 83 8.88 4.69 -0.41
CA THR A 83 9.41 5.33 -1.62
C THR A 83 8.69 4.83 -2.86
N THR A 84 8.53 5.69 -3.86
CA THR A 84 7.91 5.36 -5.14
C THR A 84 8.82 5.71 -6.32
N SER A 85 8.71 4.96 -7.42
CA SER A 85 9.38 5.25 -8.67
C SER A 85 8.53 4.75 -9.84
N GLY A 86 7.89 5.66 -10.58
CA GLY A 86 6.97 5.31 -11.67
C GLY A 86 5.79 4.48 -11.16
N SER A 87 5.72 3.21 -11.55
CA SER A 87 4.68 2.26 -11.10
C SER A 87 5.12 1.35 -9.94
N SER A 88 6.24 1.66 -9.29
CA SER A 88 6.81 0.85 -8.20
C SER A 88 6.71 1.55 -6.87
N LEU A 89 6.27 0.83 -5.84
CA LEU A 89 6.18 1.22 -4.44
C LEU A 89 7.06 0.27 -3.61
N THR A 90 8.02 0.83 -2.88
CA THR A 90 8.83 0.10 -1.90
C THR A 90 8.42 0.51 -0.49
N MET A 91 8.18 -0.48 0.38
CA MET A 91 7.84 -0.28 1.79
C MET A 91 8.82 -1.05 2.66
N ASN A 92 9.46 -0.34 3.61
CA ASN A 92 10.42 -0.93 4.55
C ASN A 92 9.74 -1.20 5.90
N GLN A 93 10.08 -2.31 6.54
CA GLN A 93 9.61 -2.65 7.88
C GLN A 93 10.35 -1.82 8.94
N TYR A 94 11.64 -1.55 8.73
CA TYR A 94 12.49 -0.84 9.66
C TYR A 94 13.22 0.31 8.95
N MET A 95 13.44 1.40 9.68
CA MET A 95 14.22 2.55 9.22
C MET A 95 15.29 2.92 10.25
N PRO A 96 16.42 3.53 9.80
CA PRO A 96 17.42 4.04 10.73
C PRO A 96 16.82 5.02 11.73
N SER A 97 17.13 4.86 13.01
CA SER A 97 16.65 5.72 14.09
C SER A 97 17.64 6.84 14.39
N SER A 98 17.17 8.03 14.69
CA SER A 98 17.99 9.17 15.13
C SER A 98 18.77 8.89 16.43
N SER A 99 18.32 7.94 17.23
CA SER A 99 19.02 7.48 18.45
C SER A 99 20.08 6.41 18.17
N GLY A 100 20.29 6.03 16.90
CA GLY A 100 21.16 4.96 16.46
C GLY A 100 20.40 3.61 16.33
N GLY A 101 20.91 2.73 15.45
CA GLY A 101 20.24 1.47 15.11
C GLY A 101 19.01 1.66 14.21
N TYR A 102 18.03 0.77 14.32
CA TYR A 102 16.81 0.77 13.52
C TYR A 102 15.59 0.73 14.43
N SER A 103 14.48 1.30 13.94
CA SER A 103 13.16 1.22 14.56
C SER A 103 12.12 0.72 13.55
N SER A 104 11.10 0.00 14.02
CA SER A 104 9.98 -0.42 13.21
C SER A 104 9.15 0.80 12.79
N VAL A 105 8.83 0.88 11.50
CA VAL A 105 7.92 1.90 10.93
C VAL A 105 6.62 1.28 10.44
N SER A 106 6.63 0.04 9.96
CA SER A 106 5.45 -0.77 9.58
C SER A 106 4.34 0.04 8.86
N PRO A 107 4.63 0.77 7.77
CA PRO A 107 3.67 1.68 7.17
C PRO A 107 2.45 0.97 6.58
N ARG A 108 1.27 1.64 6.65
CA ARG A 108 0.06 1.29 5.89
C ARG A 108 -0.33 2.47 5.02
N LEU A 109 -0.61 2.18 3.74
CA LEU A 109 -0.89 3.17 2.72
C LEU A 109 -2.20 2.87 2.00
N TYR A 110 -2.82 3.91 1.46
CA TYR A 110 -4.01 3.85 0.62
C TYR A 110 -3.74 4.48 -0.74
N LEU A 111 -4.43 3.98 -1.78
CA LEU A 111 -4.33 4.56 -3.12
C LEU A 111 -5.26 5.76 -3.24
N LEU A 112 -4.70 6.92 -3.61
CA LEU A 112 -5.42 8.16 -3.90
C LEU A 112 -5.51 8.41 -5.40
N ASP A 113 -6.59 9.05 -5.83
CA ASP A 113 -6.75 9.65 -7.14
C ASP A 113 -6.14 11.07 -7.22
N SER A 114 -6.34 11.74 -8.36
CA SER A 114 -5.85 13.10 -8.58
C SER A 114 -6.58 14.18 -7.78
N ASP A 115 -7.79 13.88 -7.30
CA ASP A 115 -8.62 14.82 -6.54
C ASP A 115 -8.36 14.72 -5.03
N GLY A 116 -7.57 13.72 -4.61
CA GLY A 116 -7.19 13.47 -3.22
C GLY A 116 -8.22 12.65 -2.46
N GLU A 117 -9.05 11.91 -3.17
CA GLU A 117 -9.97 10.91 -2.63
C GLU A 117 -9.41 9.51 -2.84
N TYR A 118 -9.93 8.52 -2.12
CA TYR A 118 -9.50 7.13 -2.33
C TYR A 118 -10.01 6.59 -3.66
N VAL A 119 -9.14 5.88 -4.38
CA VAL A 119 -9.56 5.16 -5.58
C VAL A 119 -10.48 4.01 -5.20
N MET A 120 -11.74 4.08 -5.61
CA MET A 120 -12.74 3.04 -5.35
C MET A 120 -12.69 1.97 -6.43
N LEU A 121 -12.03 0.84 -6.13
CA LEU A 121 -11.93 -0.29 -7.04
C LEU A 121 -13.21 -1.12 -7.02
N LYS A 122 -13.95 -1.12 -8.14
CA LYS A 122 -15.16 -1.93 -8.35
C LYS A 122 -14.76 -3.20 -9.09
N LEU A 123 -14.50 -4.27 -8.35
CA LEU A 123 -13.86 -5.48 -8.90
C LEU A 123 -14.80 -6.68 -9.08
N ASN A 124 -16.08 -6.59 -8.75
CA ASN A 124 -17.02 -7.66 -9.03
C ASN A 124 -17.10 -7.92 -10.55
N GLY A 125 -16.85 -9.15 -11.01
CA GLY A 125 -16.74 -9.48 -12.44
C GLY A 125 -15.49 -8.92 -13.15
N GLN A 126 -14.47 -8.51 -12.39
CA GLN A 126 -13.22 -7.90 -12.87
C GLN A 126 -12.01 -8.68 -12.32
N GLU A 127 -10.81 -8.24 -12.69
CA GLU A 127 -9.55 -8.75 -12.09
C GLU A 127 -8.64 -7.62 -11.60
N LEU A 128 -7.80 -7.97 -10.63
CA LEU A 128 -6.69 -7.16 -10.14
C LEU A 128 -5.40 -7.94 -10.32
N SER A 129 -4.38 -7.33 -10.89
CA SER A 129 -3.03 -7.89 -10.97
C SER A 129 -1.97 -6.89 -10.55
N PHE A 130 -0.86 -7.40 -10.05
CA PHE A 130 0.33 -6.61 -9.70
C PHE A 130 1.56 -7.51 -9.66
N ASP A 131 2.72 -6.91 -9.83
CA ASP A 131 3.99 -7.57 -9.61
C ASP A 131 4.42 -7.33 -8.17
N VAL A 132 5.01 -8.35 -7.54
CA VAL A 132 5.48 -8.26 -6.15
C VAL A 132 6.85 -8.92 -6.00
N ASP A 133 7.71 -8.28 -5.21
CA ASP A 133 8.97 -8.83 -4.73
C ASP A 133 8.89 -8.96 -3.20
N LEU A 134 8.87 -10.21 -2.74
CA LEU A 134 8.85 -10.59 -1.33
C LEU A 134 10.18 -11.24 -0.90
N SER A 135 11.19 -11.21 -1.76
CA SER A 135 12.47 -11.92 -1.52
C SER A 135 13.19 -11.44 -0.25
N ALA A 136 12.98 -10.19 0.14
CA ALA A 136 13.55 -9.59 1.35
C ALA A 136 12.72 -9.81 2.63
N LEU A 137 11.53 -10.43 2.53
CA LEU A 137 10.69 -10.72 3.71
C LEU A 137 10.93 -12.13 4.22
N PRO A 138 11.56 -12.30 5.40
CA PRO A 138 11.74 -13.60 6.04
C PRO A 138 10.45 -14.10 6.70
N CYS A 139 10.51 -15.28 7.31
CA CYS A 139 9.49 -15.75 8.24
C CYS A 139 9.15 -14.67 9.28
N GLY A 140 7.86 -14.52 9.60
CA GLY A 140 7.39 -13.59 10.62
C GLY A 140 7.10 -12.17 10.14
N GLU A 141 7.33 -11.86 8.87
CA GLU A 141 6.90 -10.59 8.26
C GLU A 141 5.79 -10.80 7.24
N ASN A 142 4.97 -9.79 7.05
CA ASN A 142 3.82 -9.82 6.16
C ASN A 142 3.82 -8.58 5.26
N GLY A 143 4.07 -8.79 3.96
CA GLY A 143 3.82 -7.80 2.92
C GLY A 143 2.41 -8.01 2.41
N SER A 144 1.51 -7.06 2.68
CA SER A 144 0.09 -7.20 2.40
C SER A 144 -0.39 -6.22 1.35
N LEU A 145 -1.23 -6.71 0.46
CA LEU A 145 -2.01 -5.90 -0.48
C LEU A 145 -3.45 -6.40 -0.42
N TYR A 146 -4.37 -5.52 -0.04
CA TYR A 146 -5.75 -5.89 0.23
C TYR A 146 -6.73 -4.77 -0.09
N LEU A 147 -8.01 -5.05 0.01
CA LEU A 147 -9.09 -4.10 -0.22
C LEU A 147 -9.89 -3.95 1.08
N SER A 148 -10.19 -2.70 1.43
CA SER A 148 -11.07 -2.36 2.55
C SER A 148 -12.24 -1.51 2.08
N GLN A 149 -13.45 -1.80 2.59
CA GLN A 149 -14.66 -1.07 2.24
C GLN A 149 -14.76 0.24 3.03
N MET A 150 -13.76 1.10 2.84
CA MET A 150 -13.68 2.45 3.40
C MET A 150 -14.56 3.43 2.59
N ASP A 151 -14.93 4.55 3.23
CA ASP A 151 -15.55 5.68 2.52
C ASP A 151 -14.54 6.36 1.58
N GLU A 152 -14.96 6.71 0.37
CA GLU A 152 -14.15 7.34 -0.68
C GLU A 152 -13.41 8.60 -0.20
N ASN A 153 -14.08 9.43 0.59
CA ASN A 153 -13.52 10.67 1.15
C ASN A 153 -12.81 10.50 2.50
N GLY A 154 -12.62 9.24 2.98
CA GLY A 154 -12.01 8.96 4.29
C GLY A 154 -12.83 9.43 5.48
N GLY A 155 -14.15 9.55 5.35
CA GLY A 155 -15.06 10.09 6.38
C GLY A 155 -14.92 11.61 6.56
N ALA A 156 -14.53 12.33 5.50
CA ALA A 156 -14.41 13.78 5.54
C ALA A 156 -15.79 14.47 5.80
N ASN A 157 -15.78 15.48 6.64
CA ASN A 157 -16.93 16.32 6.94
C ASN A 157 -16.47 17.70 7.45
N GLN A 158 -17.40 18.56 7.88
CA GLN A 158 -17.07 19.91 8.39
C GLN A 158 -16.13 19.93 9.62
N TYR A 159 -16.00 18.82 10.34
CA TYR A 159 -15.14 18.68 11.54
C TYR A 159 -13.91 17.82 11.30
N ASN A 160 -13.92 17.00 10.23
CA ASN A 160 -12.80 16.21 9.77
C ASN A 160 -12.47 16.60 8.32
N THR A 161 -11.86 17.76 8.14
CA THR A 161 -11.54 18.28 6.81
C THR A 161 -10.30 17.68 6.20
N ALA A 162 -9.51 16.92 6.97
CA ALA A 162 -8.33 16.21 6.49
C ALA A 162 -8.69 15.02 5.59
N GLY A 163 -9.69 14.22 5.99
CA GLY A 163 -10.25 13.14 5.18
C GLY A 163 -9.24 12.17 4.57
N ALA A 164 -9.53 11.71 3.36
CA ALA A 164 -8.70 10.78 2.61
C ALA A 164 -7.28 11.33 2.33
N ASN A 165 -7.14 12.62 2.11
CA ASN A 165 -5.84 13.28 1.90
C ASN A 165 -4.83 13.08 3.04
N TYR A 166 -5.31 12.71 4.23
CA TYR A 166 -4.47 12.43 5.40
C TYR A 166 -4.64 11.00 5.92
N GLY A 167 -5.20 10.12 5.10
CA GLY A 167 -5.29 8.69 5.39
C GLY A 167 -6.30 8.31 6.46
N SER A 168 -7.41 9.08 6.63
CA SER A 168 -8.43 8.79 7.65
C SER A 168 -9.50 7.79 7.16
N GLY A 169 -10.30 7.25 8.09
CA GLY A 169 -11.46 6.43 7.80
C GLY A 169 -11.16 4.94 7.61
N TYR A 170 -10.02 4.44 8.07
CA TYR A 170 -9.68 3.02 7.98
C TYR A 170 -10.64 2.15 8.77
N CYS A 171 -11.03 1.06 8.17
CA CYS A 171 -11.73 -0.05 8.79
C CYS A 171 -11.26 -1.37 8.17
N ASP A 172 -11.46 -2.47 8.87
CA ASP A 172 -11.22 -3.82 8.40
C ASP A 172 -12.07 -4.84 9.16
N ALA A 173 -11.88 -6.12 8.90
CA ALA A 173 -12.62 -7.19 9.56
C ALA A 173 -12.16 -7.46 11.00
N GLN A 174 -11.04 -6.89 11.43
CA GLN A 174 -10.55 -6.94 12.82
C GLN A 174 -11.14 -5.80 13.66
N CYS A 175 -11.91 -4.89 13.05
CA CYS A 175 -12.62 -3.82 13.70
C CYS A 175 -11.71 -2.91 14.54
N PRO A 176 -10.69 -2.25 13.97
CA PRO A 176 -9.78 -1.40 14.72
C PRO A 176 -10.48 -0.17 15.30
N VAL A 177 -9.97 0.33 16.42
CA VAL A 177 -10.43 1.61 16.96
C VAL A 177 -9.85 2.74 16.12
N GLN A 178 -10.74 3.64 15.66
CA GLN A 178 -10.39 4.82 14.88
C GLN A 178 -10.89 6.09 15.58
N THR A 179 -10.21 7.22 15.38
CA THR A 179 -10.66 8.52 15.93
C THR A 179 -11.98 8.97 15.28
N TRP A 180 -12.09 8.79 13.96
CA TRP A 180 -13.30 9.07 13.20
C TRP A 180 -13.84 7.77 12.58
N ARG A 181 -15.15 7.57 12.74
CA ARG A 181 -15.87 6.39 12.28
C ARG A 181 -17.12 6.82 11.53
N ASN A 182 -17.25 6.50 10.24
CA ASN A 182 -18.34 6.99 9.37
C ASN A 182 -18.54 8.50 9.49
N GLY A 183 -17.46 9.29 9.47
CA GLY A 183 -17.52 10.73 9.61
C GLY A 183 -17.90 11.25 11.00
N THR A 184 -18.07 10.37 12.01
CA THR A 184 -18.44 10.75 13.39
C THR A 184 -17.25 10.52 14.33
N LEU A 185 -17.03 11.45 15.27
CA LEU A 185 -15.97 11.34 16.27
C LEU A 185 -16.25 10.16 17.22
N ASN A 186 -15.29 9.25 17.35
CA ASN A 186 -15.42 8.02 18.11
C ASN A 186 -14.98 8.18 19.57
N THR A 187 -15.72 8.96 20.35
CA THR A 187 -15.44 9.19 21.78
C THR A 187 -15.66 7.96 22.65
N SER A 188 -16.41 6.97 22.16
CA SER A 188 -16.69 5.71 22.86
C SER A 188 -15.65 4.62 22.58
N HIS A 189 -14.64 4.90 21.75
CA HIS A 189 -13.56 3.96 21.37
C HIS A 189 -14.09 2.63 20.83
N GLN A 190 -15.18 2.67 20.06
CA GLN A 190 -15.73 1.48 19.41
C GLN A 190 -14.90 1.05 18.22
N GLY A 191 -14.83 -0.26 17.97
CA GLY A 191 -14.22 -0.79 16.77
C GLY A 191 -14.95 -0.37 15.50
N PHE A 192 -14.22 -0.18 14.42
CA PHE A 192 -14.74 0.16 13.10
C PHE A 192 -14.59 -1.03 12.15
N CYS A 193 -15.67 -1.74 11.92
CA CYS A 193 -15.72 -2.96 11.12
C CYS A 193 -16.18 -2.66 9.69
N CYS A 194 -15.55 -3.27 8.70
CA CYS A 194 -16.04 -3.29 7.32
C CYS A 194 -15.51 -4.52 6.56
N ASN A 195 -16.11 -4.82 5.39
CA ASN A 195 -15.63 -5.90 4.54
C ASN A 195 -14.18 -5.68 4.13
N GLU A 196 -13.40 -6.76 4.19
CA GLU A 196 -11.98 -6.81 3.86
C GLU A 196 -11.72 -7.96 2.90
N MET A 197 -10.90 -7.71 1.88
CA MET A 197 -10.52 -8.71 0.91
C MET A 197 -9.00 -8.75 0.80
N ASP A 198 -8.38 -9.70 1.50
CA ASP A 198 -6.93 -9.86 1.44
C ASP A 198 -6.53 -10.53 0.14
N ILE A 199 -6.08 -9.71 -0.81
CA ILE A 199 -5.57 -10.19 -2.09
C ILE A 199 -4.24 -10.92 -1.88
N LEU A 200 -3.38 -10.38 -1.04
CA LEU A 200 -2.12 -10.97 -0.63
C LEU A 200 -1.84 -10.65 0.82
N GLU A 201 -1.64 -11.67 1.60
CA GLU A 201 -0.84 -11.63 2.82
C GLU A 201 0.30 -12.61 2.66
N GLY A 202 1.55 -12.14 2.78
CA GLY A 202 2.63 -13.06 2.48
C GLY A 202 4.05 -12.54 2.76
N ASN A 203 4.96 -13.49 2.71
CA ASN A 203 6.39 -13.30 2.73
C ASN A 203 7.07 -14.23 1.72
N SER A 204 8.38 -14.39 1.78
CA SER A 204 9.09 -15.29 0.88
C SER A 204 8.80 -16.79 1.11
N ARG A 205 8.06 -17.17 2.16
CA ARG A 205 7.86 -18.57 2.58
C ARG A 205 6.42 -19.05 2.48
N ALA A 206 5.44 -18.17 2.64
CA ALA A 206 4.01 -18.50 2.56
C ALA A 206 3.20 -17.31 2.08
N ASN A 207 2.00 -17.57 1.55
CA ASN A 207 1.02 -16.55 1.25
C ASN A 207 -0.41 -17.05 1.41
N ALA A 208 -1.33 -16.11 1.65
CA ALA A 208 -2.75 -16.35 1.73
C ALA A 208 -3.55 -15.37 0.85
N LEU A 209 -4.73 -15.82 0.42
CA LEU A 209 -5.80 -15.06 -0.23
C LEU A 209 -7.04 -15.24 0.63
N THR A 210 -7.60 -14.18 1.22
CA THR A 210 -8.61 -14.34 2.28
C THR A 210 -9.72 -13.30 2.18
N PRO A 211 -10.95 -13.64 1.77
CA PRO A 211 -12.12 -12.79 1.96
C PRO A 211 -12.59 -12.82 3.42
N HIS A 212 -12.87 -11.64 3.97
CA HIS A 212 -13.49 -11.42 5.27
C HIS A 212 -14.80 -10.65 5.08
N SER A 213 -15.92 -11.34 5.14
CA SER A 213 -17.24 -10.72 4.97
C SER A 213 -17.75 -10.16 6.28
N CYS A 214 -18.40 -9.00 6.23
CA CYS A 214 -18.96 -8.32 7.40
C CYS A 214 -20.45 -8.05 7.23
N THR A 215 -21.19 -8.17 8.32
CA THR A 215 -22.51 -7.56 8.52
C THR A 215 -22.35 -6.15 9.08
N ALA A 216 -23.46 -5.46 9.34
CA ALA A 216 -23.41 -4.13 9.97
C ALA A 216 -22.79 -4.13 11.39
N THR A 217 -22.72 -5.29 12.05
CA THR A 217 -22.35 -5.39 13.47
C THR A 217 -21.23 -6.37 13.78
N ALA A 218 -20.84 -7.23 12.84
CA ALA A 218 -19.83 -8.26 13.07
C ALA A 218 -19.18 -8.71 11.76
N CYS A 219 -17.95 -9.18 11.85
CA CYS A 219 -17.15 -9.65 10.73
C CYS A 219 -16.70 -11.11 10.92
N ASP A 220 -16.46 -11.79 9.80
CA ASP A 220 -15.67 -13.03 9.74
C ASP A 220 -14.18 -12.68 9.94
N SER A 221 -13.76 -12.49 11.18
CA SER A 221 -12.38 -12.13 11.50
C SER A 221 -11.36 -13.23 11.19
N ALA A 222 -11.78 -14.48 11.11
CA ALA A 222 -10.90 -15.60 10.75
C ALA A 222 -10.69 -15.72 9.24
N GLY A 223 -11.68 -15.27 8.47
CA GLY A 223 -11.68 -15.34 7.01
C GLY A 223 -11.91 -16.75 6.45
N CYS A 224 -12.08 -16.80 5.14
CA CYS A 224 -12.29 -18.01 4.35
C CYS A 224 -11.15 -18.14 3.32
N GLY A 225 -9.92 -18.41 3.80
CA GLY A 225 -8.72 -18.24 3.02
C GLY A 225 -8.27 -19.45 2.19
N PHE A 226 -7.46 -19.17 1.17
CA PHE A 226 -6.65 -20.14 0.43
C PHE A 226 -5.16 -19.84 0.66
N ASN A 227 -4.45 -20.83 1.18
CA ASN A 227 -2.99 -20.85 1.32
C ASN A 227 -2.48 -22.14 0.65
N PRO A 228 -1.59 -22.08 -0.36
CA PRO A 228 -1.09 -23.27 -1.05
C PRO A 228 -0.45 -24.29 -0.11
N TYR A 229 0.39 -23.85 0.82
CA TYR A 229 1.06 -24.72 1.77
C TYR A 229 0.05 -25.42 2.70
N GLY A 230 -0.89 -24.64 3.26
CA GLY A 230 -1.97 -25.16 4.11
C GLY A 230 -2.91 -26.12 3.38
N SER A 231 -3.03 -25.98 2.07
CA SER A 231 -3.78 -26.87 1.18
C SER A 231 -3.00 -28.13 0.78
N GLY A 232 -1.77 -28.31 1.29
CA GLY A 232 -0.94 -29.50 1.07
C GLY A 232 0.11 -29.37 -0.05
N TYR A 233 0.16 -28.24 -0.77
CA TYR A 233 1.09 -28.00 -1.88
C TYR A 233 2.37 -27.31 -1.38
N LYS A 234 3.15 -28.04 -0.58
CA LYS A 234 4.26 -27.51 0.23
C LYS A 234 5.47 -27.02 -0.55
N SER A 235 5.64 -27.44 -1.80
CA SER A 235 6.71 -27.01 -2.72
C SER A 235 6.17 -26.19 -3.88
N TYR A 236 5.05 -25.52 -3.67
CA TYR A 236 4.44 -24.68 -4.70
C TYR A 236 4.91 -23.23 -4.63
N TYR A 237 5.11 -22.69 -3.43
CA TYR A 237 5.45 -21.30 -3.17
C TYR A 237 6.60 -21.20 -2.17
N GLY A 238 7.71 -20.63 -2.60
CA GLY A 238 8.92 -20.48 -1.80
C GLY A 238 10.15 -20.19 -2.65
N PRO A 239 11.30 -19.90 -2.05
CA PRO A 239 12.54 -19.70 -2.80
C PRO A 239 12.93 -20.96 -3.59
N GLY A 240 12.95 -20.84 -4.93
CA GLY A 240 13.27 -21.95 -5.84
C GLY A 240 12.13 -22.93 -6.11
N ASP A 241 10.94 -22.70 -5.54
CA ASP A 241 9.73 -23.51 -5.78
C ASP A 241 9.03 -23.14 -7.10
N THR A 242 7.85 -23.69 -7.34
CA THR A 242 7.06 -23.44 -8.57
C THR A 242 6.76 -21.96 -8.77
N VAL A 243 6.36 -21.25 -7.72
CA VAL A 243 6.38 -19.79 -7.62
C VAL A 243 7.66 -19.43 -6.87
N ASP A 244 8.70 -19.03 -7.59
CA ASP A 244 10.03 -18.75 -7.02
C ASP A 244 10.06 -17.35 -6.39
N THR A 245 9.84 -17.29 -5.07
CA THR A 245 9.79 -16.06 -4.30
C THR A 245 11.15 -15.37 -4.11
N SER A 246 12.24 -15.96 -4.55
CA SER A 246 13.55 -15.27 -4.65
C SER A 246 13.60 -14.21 -5.76
N LYS A 247 12.54 -14.10 -6.55
CA LYS A 247 12.38 -13.21 -7.69
C LYS A 247 10.99 -12.58 -7.69
N THR A 248 10.86 -11.45 -8.35
CA THR A 248 9.56 -10.83 -8.62
C THR A 248 8.65 -11.80 -9.37
N PHE A 249 7.38 -11.83 -8.99
CA PHE A 249 6.32 -12.57 -9.67
C PHE A 249 5.04 -11.75 -9.73
N THR A 250 4.15 -12.11 -10.65
CA THR A 250 2.85 -11.44 -10.82
C THR A 250 1.76 -12.24 -10.14
N ILE A 251 0.95 -11.57 -9.34
CA ILE A 251 -0.29 -12.07 -8.77
C ILE A 251 -1.47 -11.56 -9.63
N ILE A 252 -2.40 -12.45 -9.96
CA ILE A 252 -3.64 -12.14 -10.65
C ILE A 252 -4.78 -12.72 -9.83
N THR A 253 -5.75 -11.87 -9.46
CA THR A 253 -6.94 -12.28 -8.72
C THR A 253 -8.18 -11.92 -9.53
N GLN A 254 -8.99 -12.91 -9.87
CA GLN A 254 -10.20 -12.78 -10.67
C GLN A 254 -11.44 -12.99 -9.80
N PHE A 255 -12.36 -12.04 -9.85
CA PHE A 255 -13.63 -12.07 -9.12
C PHE A 255 -14.74 -12.52 -10.06
N ASN A 256 -14.98 -13.82 -10.09
CA ASN A 256 -15.87 -14.45 -11.06
C ASN A 256 -17.33 -14.34 -10.64
N THR A 257 -18.18 -13.89 -11.56
CA THR A 257 -19.63 -13.79 -11.36
C THR A 257 -20.39 -14.85 -12.15
N ASP A 258 -21.60 -15.16 -11.71
CA ASP A 258 -22.48 -16.18 -12.32
C ASP A 258 -22.85 -15.87 -13.78
N ASN A 259 -22.85 -14.59 -14.16
CA ASN A 259 -23.19 -14.15 -15.53
C ASN A 259 -21.97 -13.58 -16.30
N GLY A 260 -20.76 -13.64 -15.71
CA GLY A 260 -19.54 -13.14 -16.34
C GLY A 260 -19.48 -11.61 -16.49
N SER A 261 -20.32 -10.86 -15.76
CA SER A 261 -20.35 -9.40 -15.82
C SER A 261 -20.33 -8.77 -14.41
N PRO A 262 -19.98 -7.47 -14.27
CA PRO A 262 -19.97 -6.78 -12.99
C PRO A 262 -21.31 -6.76 -12.25
N SER A 263 -22.42 -6.97 -12.94
CA SER A 263 -23.78 -7.02 -12.36
C SER A 263 -24.18 -8.38 -11.80
N GLY A 264 -23.37 -9.42 -12.02
CA GLY A 264 -23.63 -10.79 -11.54
C GLY A 264 -23.33 -10.96 -10.05
N ASN A 265 -23.76 -12.11 -9.51
CA ASN A 265 -23.38 -12.50 -8.16
C ASN A 265 -21.97 -13.09 -8.15
N LEU A 266 -21.16 -12.74 -7.16
CA LEU A 266 -19.83 -13.32 -6.97
C LEU A 266 -19.99 -14.83 -6.65
N VAL A 267 -19.40 -15.70 -7.47
CA VAL A 267 -19.44 -17.15 -7.31
C VAL A 267 -18.06 -17.78 -7.15
N GLY A 268 -17.00 -17.00 -7.29
CA GLY A 268 -15.65 -17.51 -7.10
C GLY A 268 -14.59 -16.40 -7.11
N ILE A 269 -13.53 -16.61 -6.34
CA ILE A 269 -12.33 -15.76 -6.32
C ILE A 269 -11.17 -16.66 -6.71
N THR A 270 -10.57 -16.42 -7.89
CA THR A 270 -9.50 -17.25 -8.45
C THR A 270 -8.16 -16.57 -8.37
N ARG A 271 -7.17 -17.24 -7.79
CA ARG A 271 -5.78 -16.85 -7.77
C ARG A 271 -5.02 -17.46 -8.95
N LYS A 272 -4.22 -16.64 -9.62
CA LYS A 272 -3.24 -17.08 -10.63
C LYS A 272 -1.89 -16.41 -10.39
N TYR A 273 -0.84 -17.01 -10.91
CA TYR A 273 0.51 -16.47 -10.85
C TYR A 273 1.15 -16.46 -12.23
N GLN A 274 1.97 -15.45 -12.49
CA GLN A 274 2.91 -15.42 -13.61
C GLN A 274 4.32 -15.12 -13.10
N GLN A 275 5.32 -15.63 -13.77
CA GLN A 275 6.70 -15.27 -13.53
C GLN A 275 7.46 -15.19 -14.85
N ASN A 276 8.23 -14.10 -15.05
CA ASN A 276 8.90 -13.80 -16.32
C ASN A 276 7.93 -13.79 -17.54
N GLY A 277 6.69 -13.36 -17.34
CA GLY A 277 5.65 -13.29 -18.37
C GLY A 277 5.04 -14.65 -18.76
N VAL A 278 5.32 -15.72 -17.99
CA VAL A 278 4.80 -17.07 -18.21
C VAL A 278 3.81 -17.44 -17.12
N ASP A 279 2.65 -17.97 -17.52
CA ASP A 279 1.64 -18.47 -16.58
C ASP A 279 2.19 -19.66 -15.79
N ILE A 280 2.04 -19.60 -14.47
CA ILE A 280 2.37 -20.70 -13.57
C ILE A 280 1.11 -21.57 -13.38
N PRO A 281 1.20 -22.91 -13.52
CA PRO A 281 0.07 -23.79 -13.22
C PRO A 281 -0.46 -23.57 -11.80
N SER A 282 -1.76 -23.69 -11.60
CA SER A 282 -2.38 -23.64 -10.26
C SER A 282 -1.86 -24.73 -9.34
N ALA A 283 -1.83 -24.47 -8.03
CA ALA A 283 -1.45 -25.48 -7.05
C ALA A 283 -2.46 -26.65 -7.05
N GLN A 284 -3.76 -26.32 -7.09
CA GLN A 284 -4.82 -27.31 -7.05
C GLN A 284 -5.26 -27.76 -8.44
N PRO A 285 -5.58 -29.07 -8.63
CA PRO A 285 -6.28 -29.51 -9.80
C PRO A 285 -7.61 -28.77 -9.97
N GLY A 286 -7.84 -28.18 -11.14
CA GLY A 286 -9.07 -27.41 -11.41
C GLY A 286 -8.99 -25.91 -11.10
N GLY A 287 -7.89 -25.44 -10.50
CA GLY A 287 -7.62 -24.02 -10.21
C GLY A 287 -7.68 -23.65 -8.74
N ASP A 288 -6.95 -22.62 -8.39
CA ASP A 288 -6.88 -22.08 -7.03
C ASP A 288 -8.05 -21.09 -6.82
N THR A 289 -9.25 -21.65 -6.58
CA THR A 289 -10.51 -20.88 -6.52
C THR A 289 -11.22 -21.08 -5.19
N ILE A 290 -11.54 -19.99 -4.52
CA ILE A 290 -12.48 -19.95 -3.40
C ILE A 290 -13.91 -19.85 -4.00
N SER A 291 -14.65 -20.95 -4.02
CA SER A 291 -16.01 -21.01 -4.59
C SER A 291 -17.11 -21.05 -3.53
N SER A 292 -16.74 -21.21 -2.27
CA SER A 292 -17.66 -21.18 -1.13
C SER A 292 -16.93 -20.83 0.14
N CYS A 293 -17.63 -20.20 1.09
CA CYS A 293 -17.14 -19.84 2.42
C CYS A 293 -18.14 -20.28 3.49
N PRO A 294 -18.22 -21.58 3.80
CA PRO A 294 -19.18 -22.08 4.79
C PRO A 294 -18.97 -21.48 6.18
N SER A 295 -17.73 -21.24 6.61
CA SER A 295 -17.37 -20.59 7.88
C SER A 295 -17.88 -19.15 7.97
N ALA A 296 -17.94 -18.44 6.84
CA ALA A 296 -18.42 -17.07 6.74
C ALA A 296 -19.94 -16.96 6.48
N SER A 297 -20.71 -18.06 6.53
CA SER A 297 -22.14 -18.06 6.20
C SER A 297 -22.96 -17.12 7.07
N ALA A 298 -22.60 -16.97 8.37
CA ALA A 298 -23.24 -16.02 9.29
C ALA A 298 -23.03 -14.54 8.89
N TYR A 299 -22.03 -14.26 8.06
CA TYR A 299 -21.67 -12.93 7.57
C TYR A 299 -22.02 -12.74 6.08
N GLY A 300 -22.72 -13.71 5.49
CA GLY A 300 -23.16 -13.69 4.09
C GLY A 300 -22.12 -14.11 3.05
N GLY A 301 -20.92 -14.50 3.46
CA GLY A 301 -19.88 -15.10 2.62
C GLY A 301 -19.60 -14.35 1.31
N LEU A 302 -19.46 -15.10 0.19
CA LEU A 302 -19.16 -14.51 -1.12
C LEU A 302 -20.23 -13.51 -1.61
N ALA A 303 -21.49 -13.70 -1.23
CA ALA A 303 -22.56 -12.77 -1.65
C ALA A 303 -22.38 -11.38 -1.03
N THR A 304 -21.95 -11.30 0.22
CA THR A 304 -21.63 -10.03 0.89
C THR A 304 -20.36 -9.42 0.31
N MET A 305 -19.31 -10.22 0.10
CA MET A 305 -18.08 -9.76 -0.53
C MET A 305 -18.33 -9.22 -1.94
N GLY A 306 -19.16 -9.90 -2.75
CA GLY A 306 -19.54 -9.43 -4.08
C GLY A 306 -20.25 -8.08 -4.08
N LYS A 307 -21.08 -7.81 -3.08
CA LYS A 307 -21.71 -6.48 -2.91
C LYS A 307 -20.70 -5.41 -2.57
N ALA A 308 -19.74 -5.70 -1.67
CA ALA A 308 -18.65 -4.79 -1.32
C ALA A 308 -17.79 -4.45 -2.55
N LEU A 309 -17.37 -5.47 -3.31
CA LEU A 309 -16.62 -5.31 -4.56
C LEU A 309 -17.40 -4.54 -5.64
N SER A 310 -18.73 -4.66 -5.68
CA SER A 310 -19.58 -3.91 -6.62
C SER A 310 -19.71 -2.43 -6.23
N SER A 311 -19.80 -2.13 -4.94
CA SER A 311 -19.86 -0.74 -4.45
C SER A 311 -18.54 0.00 -4.58
N GLY A 312 -17.43 -0.70 -4.52
CA GLY A 312 -16.07 -0.20 -4.54
C GLY A 312 -15.39 -0.37 -3.19
N MET A 313 -14.10 -0.70 -3.25
CA MET A 313 -13.24 -0.86 -2.08
C MET A 313 -11.92 -0.13 -2.31
N VAL A 314 -11.30 0.34 -1.24
CA VAL A 314 -10.02 1.07 -1.26
C VAL A 314 -8.87 0.08 -1.27
N LEU A 315 -7.88 0.30 -2.14
CA LEU A 315 -6.66 -0.51 -2.18
C LEU A 315 -5.71 -0.08 -1.06
N VAL A 316 -5.30 -1.05 -0.26
CA VAL A 316 -4.43 -0.89 0.90
C VAL A 316 -3.14 -1.67 0.69
N PHE A 317 -2.02 -1.04 1.06
CA PHE A 317 -0.70 -1.65 1.11
C PHE A 317 -0.19 -1.61 2.54
N SER A 318 0.36 -2.69 3.04
CA SER A 318 1.03 -2.68 4.34
C SER A 318 2.22 -3.62 4.39
N ILE A 319 3.14 -3.33 5.30
CA ILE A 319 4.20 -4.23 5.74
C ILE A 319 4.18 -4.22 7.27
N TRP A 320 4.16 -5.40 7.88
CA TRP A 320 4.08 -5.51 9.32
C TRP A 320 4.58 -6.84 9.86
N ASN A 321 4.81 -6.89 11.15
CA ASN A 321 5.11 -8.11 11.88
C ASN A 321 4.33 -8.14 13.21
N ASP A 322 4.31 -9.29 13.86
CA ASP A 322 3.50 -9.53 15.04
C ASP A 322 4.38 -10.00 16.22
N ASN A 323 4.45 -9.16 17.26
CA ASN A 323 5.18 -9.48 18.47
C ASN A 323 4.51 -10.54 19.36
N SER A 324 3.22 -10.84 19.13
CA SER A 324 2.45 -11.76 19.97
C SER A 324 2.46 -13.19 19.44
N GLN A 325 2.32 -13.36 18.13
CA GLN A 325 2.19 -14.66 17.48
C GLN A 325 3.27 -14.94 16.42
N TYR A 326 4.17 -13.98 16.16
CA TYR A 326 5.28 -14.10 15.21
C TYR A 326 4.85 -14.52 13.79
N MET A 327 3.66 -14.11 13.33
CA MET A 327 3.03 -14.52 12.07
C MET A 327 2.81 -16.04 11.92
N ASN A 328 2.77 -16.80 13.00
CA ASN A 328 2.64 -18.26 12.92
C ASN A 328 1.36 -18.72 12.20
N TRP A 329 0.31 -17.91 12.24
CA TRP A 329 -0.93 -18.16 11.51
C TRP A 329 -0.76 -18.09 9.98
N LEU A 330 0.24 -17.35 9.50
CA LEU A 330 0.53 -17.16 8.07
C LEU A 330 1.53 -18.17 7.54
N ASP A 331 2.63 -18.42 8.25
CA ASP A 331 3.82 -19.08 7.70
C ASP A 331 4.41 -20.23 8.52
N SER A 332 3.76 -20.65 9.61
CA SER A 332 4.26 -21.71 10.48
C SER A 332 3.28 -22.87 10.61
N GLY A 333 3.76 -24.03 11.02
CA GLY A 333 2.96 -25.22 11.28
C GLY A 333 2.21 -25.72 10.05
N ASN A 334 0.89 -25.63 10.05
CA ASN A 334 0.08 -26.01 8.89
C ASN A 334 0.02 -24.92 7.81
N ALA A 335 0.34 -23.69 8.14
CA ALA A 335 0.24 -22.56 7.22
C ALA A 335 1.53 -22.32 6.40
N GLY A 336 2.69 -22.77 6.92
CA GLY A 336 3.96 -22.57 6.24
C GLY A 336 5.12 -23.37 6.83
N PRO A 337 6.31 -23.28 6.23
CA PRO A 337 7.48 -24.06 6.61
C PRO A 337 8.27 -23.45 7.78
N CYS A 338 7.93 -22.26 8.25
CA CYS A 338 8.66 -21.56 9.29
C CYS A 338 8.51 -22.22 10.65
N SER A 339 9.52 -22.13 11.50
CA SER A 339 9.37 -22.55 12.91
C SER A 339 8.56 -21.52 13.69
N SER A 340 7.94 -21.93 14.80
CA SER A 340 7.08 -21.06 15.62
C SER A 340 7.81 -19.89 16.30
N THR A 341 9.13 -19.86 16.28
CA THR A 341 9.95 -18.79 16.90
C THR A 341 10.79 -18.02 15.89
N GLU A 342 10.82 -18.45 14.62
CA GLU A 342 11.65 -17.85 13.57
C GLU A 342 11.20 -16.42 13.26
N GLY A 343 9.89 -16.18 13.29
CA GLY A 343 9.28 -14.87 13.02
C GLY A 343 9.34 -13.87 14.18
N ASN A 344 10.16 -14.08 15.20
CA ASN A 344 10.29 -13.11 16.31
C ASN A 344 10.86 -11.77 15.79
N PRO A 345 10.11 -10.65 15.86
CA PRO A 345 10.51 -9.35 15.32
C PRO A 345 11.84 -8.82 15.89
N SER A 346 12.15 -9.11 17.16
CA SER A 346 13.42 -8.70 17.75
C SER A 346 14.62 -9.40 17.11
N ASN A 347 14.45 -10.68 16.73
CA ASN A 347 15.48 -11.44 16.04
C ASN A 347 15.63 -10.97 14.59
N ILE A 348 14.52 -10.66 13.92
CA ILE A 348 14.54 -10.12 12.55
C ILE A 348 15.28 -8.79 12.55
N LEU A 349 14.89 -7.86 13.41
CA LEU A 349 15.53 -6.55 13.55
C LEU A 349 17.04 -6.65 13.83
N ALA A 350 17.46 -7.56 14.71
CA ALA A 350 18.85 -7.74 15.07
C ALA A 350 19.72 -8.33 13.93
N ASN A 351 19.13 -9.21 13.10
CA ASN A 351 19.87 -9.95 12.10
C ASN A 351 19.71 -9.43 10.66
N ASN A 352 18.56 -8.82 10.35
CA ASN A 352 18.22 -8.29 9.02
C ASN A 352 17.26 -7.10 9.11
N PRO A 353 17.73 -5.89 9.46
CA PRO A 353 16.86 -4.71 9.56
C PRO A 353 16.44 -4.14 8.19
N ASN A 354 16.92 -4.70 7.07
CA ASN A 354 16.64 -4.17 5.72
C ASN A 354 15.47 -4.88 5.03
N THR A 355 14.55 -5.44 5.81
CA THR A 355 13.36 -6.11 5.27
C THR A 355 12.43 -5.10 4.60
N HIS A 356 11.95 -5.45 3.41
CA HIS A 356 11.07 -4.62 2.62
C HIS A 356 10.24 -5.46 1.64
N VAL A 357 9.17 -4.88 1.16
CA VAL A 357 8.36 -5.38 0.04
C VAL A 357 8.34 -4.37 -1.08
N VAL A 358 8.29 -4.86 -2.34
CA VAL A 358 8.08 -4.00 -3.51
C VAL A 358 6.82 -4.46 -4.22
N PHE A 359 5.84 -3.54 -4.36
CA PHE A 359 4.67 -3.70 -5.21
C PHE A 359 4.86 -2.86 -6.47
N SER A 360 4.52 -3.41 -7.64
CA SER A 360 4.63 -2.65 -8.88
C SER A 360 3.60 -3.07 -9.92
N ASN A 361 3.44 -2.23 -10.94
CA ASN A 361 2.59 -2.52 -12.09
C ASN A 361 1.16 -2.93 -11.70
N ILE A 362 0.54 -2.21 -10.78
CA ILE A 362 -0.83 -2.47 -10.32
C ILE A 362 -1.81 -2.18 -11.45
N ARG A 363 -2.59 -3.19 -11.82
CA ARG A 363 -3.55 -3.15 -12.93
C ARG A 363 -4.88 -3.74 -12.50
N TRP A 364 -5.98 -3.14 -12.93
CA TRP A 364 -7.32 -3.68 -12.69
C TRP A 364 -8.23 -3.46 -13.90
N GLY A 365 -9.23 -4.29 -14.06
CA GLY A 365 -10.21 -4.15 -15.12
C GLY A 365 -10.80 -5.47 -15.58
N ASP A 366 -11.12 -5.59 -16.87
CA ASP A 366 -11.78 -6.77 -17.43
C ASP A 366 -10.95 -8.04 -17.19
N ILE A 367 -11.60 -9.13 -16.79
CA ILE A 367 -10.92 -10.43 -16.60
C ILE A 367 -10.18 -10.83 -17.88
N GLY A 368 -8.86 -11.10 -17.74
CA GLY A 368 -7.96 -11.43 -18.84
C GLY A 368 -7.38 -10.22 -19.58
N SER A 369 -7.56 -8.99 -19.09
CA SER A 369 -7.00 -7.79 -19.73
C SER A 369 -5.72 -7.27 -19.07
N THR A 370 -5.45 -7.65 -17.81
CA THR A 370 -4.36 -7.04 -17.03
C THR A 370 -2.98 -7.63 -17.31
N THR A 371 -2.88 -8.79 -17.95
CA THR A 371 -1.61 -9.50 -18.21
C THR A 371 -1.26 -9.65 -19.69
N ASN A 372 -2.26 -9.59 -20.58
CA ASN A 372 -2.06 -9.75 -22.04
C ASN A 372 -1.71 -8.44 -22.76
N SER A 373 -1.74 -7.31 -22.08
CA SER A 373 -1.29 -6.06 -22.64
C SER A 373 0.19 -5.87 -22.32
N THR A 374 1.04 -5.80 -23.35
CA THR A 374 2.29 -5.08 -23.19
C THR A 374 1.92 -3.72 -22.63
N ALA A 375 2.21 -3.46 -21.35
CA ALA A 375 2.06 -2.13 -20.78
C ALA A 375 2.74 -1.16 -21.77
N PRO A 376 2.10 -0.05 -22.20
CA PRO A 376 2.83 0.95 -22.93
C PRO A 376 4.06 1.26 -22.08
N PRO A 377 5.25 1.39 -22.68
CA PRO A 377 6.40 1.87 -21.93
C PRO A 377 5.98 3.13 -21.20
N PRO A 378 6.43 3.37 -19.95
CA PRO A 378 6.14 4.60 -19.25
C PRO A 378 6.37 5.76 -20.23
N PRO A 379 5.47 6.75 -20.30
CA PRO A 379 5.65 7.87 -21.21
C PRO A 379 7.07 8.39 -20.97
N PRO A 380 7.87 8.58 -22.05
CA PRO A 380 9.20 9.13 -21.88
C PRO A 380 9.02 10.39 -21.05
N ALA A 381 9.80 10.50 -19.99
CA ALA A 381 9.82 11.72 -19.16
C ALA A 381 9.79 12.87 -20.15
N SER A 382 8.77 13.74 -20.06
CA SER A 382 8.55 14.81 -21.03
C SER A 382 9.82 15.63 -21.12
N SER A 383 10.69 15.26 -22.08
CA SER A 383 11.67 16.17 -22.61
C SER A 383 10.85 17.19 -23.38
N THR A 384 10.60 18.33 -22.78
CA THR A 384 10.21 19.54 -23.48
C THR A 384 11.31 19.81 -24.51
N THR A 385 11.15 19.24 -25.71
CA THR A 385 11.91 19.62 -26.88
C THR A 385 11.49 21.05 -27.23
N PHE A 386 12.25 22.01 -26.74
CA PHE A 386 12.28 23.32 -27.32
C PHE A 386 12.76 23.14 -28.76
N SER A 387 11.85 23.36 -29.72
CA SER A 387 12.16 23.44 -31.13
C SER A 387 13.15 24.59 -31.36
N THR A 388 14.42 24.25 -31.52
CA THR A 388 15.44 25.23 -31.90
C THR A 388 15.35 25.47 -33.40
N THR A 389 14.65 26.53 -33.78
CA THR A 389 14.90 27.19 -35.06
C THR A 389 16.34 27.74 -35.01
N ARG A 390 17.18 27.15 -35.82
CA ARG A 390 18.58 27.54 -36.03
C ARG A 390 18.65 28.98 -36.54
N ARG A 391 19.12 29.91 -35.73
CA ARG A 391 19.61 31.21 -36.19
C ARG A 391 21.05 31.42 -35.71
N SER A 392 21.92 31.68 -36.69
CA SER A 392 23.37 31.82 -36.48
C SER A 392 23.80 32.94 -35.55
N SER A 393 24.84 32.59 -34.80
CA SER A 393 25.95 33.42 -34.30
C SER A 393 25.66 34.72 -33.57
N THR A 394 25.86 34.69 -32.25
CA THR A 394 26.80 35.62 -31.59
C THR A 394 27.15 35.02 -30.22
N THR A 395 28.43 35.01 -29.89
CA THR A 395 29.03 34.63 -28.61
C THR A 395 28.46 35.48 -27.48
N SER A 396 27.76 34.82 -26.51
CA SER A 396 27.53 35.39 -25.19
C SER A 396 27.68 34.29 -24.14
N SER A 397 28.46 34.58 -23.12
CA SER A 397 28.76 33.75 -21.97
C SER A 397 27.51 33.20 -21.29
N SER A 398 27.44 31.87 -21.11
CA SER A 398 26.42 31.21 -20.29
C SER A 398 26.42 31.76 -18.87
N PRO A 399 25.23 32.03 -18.27
CA PRO A 399 25.19 32.34 -16.85
C PRO A 399 25.67 31.11 -16.08
N SER A 400 26.65 31.29 -15.18
CA SER A 400 27.15 30.24 -14.31
C SER A 400 26.02 29.78 -13.37
N CYS A 401 25.56 28.56 -13.57
CA CYS A 401 24.59 27.92 -12.70
C CYS A 401 25.29 27.56 -11.39
N THR A 402 24.82 28.10 -10.27
CA THR A 402 25.35 27.80 -8.93
C THR A 402 24.24 27.29 -8.02
N GLN A 403 24.56 26.31 -7.18
CA GLN A 403 23.67 25.72 -6.18
C GLN A 403 23.84 26.45 -4.85
N THR A 404 22.75 26.67 -4.14
CA THR A 404 22.76 27.31 -2.82
C THR A 404 23.34 26.37 -1.76
N HIS A 405 23.71 26.95 -0.60
CA HIS A 405 24.09 26.16 0.58
C HIS A 405 22.95 25.15 0.89
N TRP A 406 23.33 23.93 1.19
CA TRP A 406 22.46 22.75 1.37
C TRP A 406 21.81 22.19 0.08
N GLY A 407 21.99 22.80 -1.08
CA GLY A 407 21.48 22.29 -2.34
C GLY A 407 22.27 21.08 -2.86
N GLN A 408 21.62 20.17 -3.57
CA GLN A 408 22.29 19.04 -4.21
C GLN A 408 23.20 19.51 -5.34
N CYS A 409 24.45 19.00 -5.37
CA CYS A 409 25.46 19.39 -6.36
C CYS A 409 26.09 18.21 -7.11
N GLY A 410 25.67 16.96 -6.84
CA GLY A 410 26.19 15.76 -7.51
C GLY A 410 25.40 14.51 -7.15
N GLY A 411 25.76 13.39 -7.79
CA GLY A 411 25.17 12.07 -7.64
C GLY A 411 24.82 11.42 -8.99
N ILE A 412 24.67 10.10 -9.03
CA ILE A 412 24.27 9.35 -10.24
C ILE A 412 22.87 9.83 -10.66
N GLY A 413 22.73 10.24 -11.93
CA GLY A 413 21.47 10.76 -12.47
C GLY A 413 21.19 12.24 -12.20
N TYR A 414 22.02 12.94 -11.43
CA TYR A 414 21.83 14.35 -11.16
C TYR A 414 22.20 15.23 -12.34
N SER A 415 21.25 16.02 -12.85
CA SER A 415 21.41 16.92 -14.00
C SER A 415 21.40 18.41 -13.65
N GLY A 416 21.31 18.77 -12.36
CA GLY A 416 21.30 20.16 -11.88
C GLY A 416 22.68 20.80 -11.81
N CYS A 417 22.75 21.97 -11.16
CA CYS A 417 23.98 22.75 -10.99
C CYS A 417 25.02 22.02 -10.13
N LYS A 418 26.21 21.81 -10.66
CA LYS A 418 27.31 21.11 -9.96
C LYS A 418 28.27 22.03 -9.23
N THR A 419 28.11 23.34 -9.38
CA THR A 419 28.92 24.37 -8.73
C THR A 419 28.17 24.93 -7.54
N CYS A 420 28.79 24.99 -6.37
CA CYS A 420 28.23 25.59 -5.16
C CYS A 420 28.45 27.10 -5.11
N THR A 421 27.62 27.83 -4.38
CA THR A 421 27.82 29.26 -4.09
C THR A 421 29.12 29.50 -3.34
N SER A 422 29.65 30.71 -3.50
CA SER A 422 30.91 31.13 -2.80
C SER A 422 30.82 30.86 -1.30
N GLY A 423 31.85 30.21 -0.74
CA GLY A 423 31.91 29.82 0.67
C GLY A 423 31.43 28.41 0.99
N THR A 424 30.95 27.67 0.00
CA THR A 424 30.54 26.26 0.15
C THR A 424 31.21 25.38 -0.90
N THR A 425 31.37 24.09 -0.58
CA THR A 425 31.94 23.07 -1.47
C THR A 425 31.01 21.92 -1.64
N CYS A 426 31.02 21.29 -2.84
CA CYS A 426 30.20 20.10 -3.09
C CYS A 426 30.81 18.91 -2.36
N GLN A 427 30.15 18.45 -1.30
CA GLN A 427 30.58 17.31 -0.49
C GLN A 427 29.82 16.06 -0.87
N TYR A 428 30.55 14.97 -1.08
CA TYR A 428 29.98 13.65 -1.39
C TYR A 428 29.29 13.06 -0.15
N SER A 429 28.07 12.62 -0.30
CA SER A 429 27.31 11.91 0.76
C SER A 429 27.11 10.43 0.41
N ASN A 430 26.72 10.12 -0.84
CA ASN A 430 26.61 8.76 -1.39
C ASN A 430 26.59 8.82 -2.93
N ASP A 431 26.53 7.67 -3.58
CA ASP A 431 26.59 7.57 -5.05
C ASP A 431 25.50 8.36 -5.77
N TYR A 432 24.36 8.61 -5.13
CA TYR A 432 23.22 9.33 -5.71
C TYR A 432 23.06 10.76 -5.23
N TYR A 433 23.85 11.20 -4.23
CA TYR A 433 23.69 12.52 -3.61
C TYR A 433 25.02 13.12 -3.11
N SER A 434 25.28 14.35 -3.53
CA SER A 434 26.31 15.23 -2.98
C SER A 434 25.71 16.60 -2.69
N GLN A 435 26.16 17.30 -1.67
CA GLN A 435 25.54 18.52 -1.16
C GLN A 435 26.55 19.66 -1.02
N CYS A 436 26.11 20.90 -1.26
CA CYS A 436 26.92 22.10 -1.02
C CYS A 436 26.96 22.43 0.48
N LEU A 437 28.07 22.19 1.13
CA LEU A 437 28.33 22.45 2.55
C LEU A 437 29.51 23.41 2.75
#